data_f21597d1e7b244a191b66c17edd0c6ba
#
_entry.id   f21597d1e7b244a191b66c17edd0c6ba
#
_cell.length_a   1.000
_cell.length_b   1.000
_cell.length_c   1.000
_cell.angle_alpha   90.00
_cell.angle_beta   90.00
_cell.angle_gamma   90.00
#
_symmetry.space_group_name_H-M   'P 1'
#
loop_
_entity.id
_entity.type
_entity.pdbx_description
1 polymer ?
#
loop_
_entity_poly.entity_id
_entity_poly.type
_entity_poly.pdbx_seq_one_letter_code
_entity_poly.pdbx_strand_id
1 'polypeptide(L)'
;MDLQLDGKKVLVTGSSKGIGAGIASKFALEGAIVIVHGRDRTQADEVAHAIVEHGGRAHVVLGDLTNDDAVQGLLDEASRQAGMIDILINNAGGSSAVKEDWTATQPATWAATYDRNVLAALRVTSRLLPAMRQAGWGRIINISSLAATMPPAGGPDYAACKAAINAMTASLAKAVAAEGITVNAISPGTIHSATLDRKFREVAVQHGLEMDAPWASIERTVLPLFAQVPVGRVGQVDDIANVAAFLASPLAGYITGTNLRVDGGMSPVL
;
A
#
# COMPACT_ATOMS: atom_id res chain seq x y z
N MET A 1 21.81 6.14 5.16
CA MET A 1 21.43 7.24 4.25
C MET A 1 20.33 8.01 4.96
N ASP A 2 20.48 9.30 5.10
CA ASP A 2 19.41 10.15 5.61
C ASP A 2 18.40 10.41 4.48
N LEU A 3 17.14 9.99 4.67
CA LEU A 3 16.08 10.16 3.70
C LEU A 3 15.41 11.54 3.76
N GLN A 4 15.80 12.40 4.71
CA GLN A 4 15.27 13.76 4.87
C GLN A 4 13.74 13.79 5.04
N LEU A 5 13.20 12.83 5.80
CA LEU A 5 11.77 12.70 6.08
C LEU A 5 11.38 13.25 7.45
N ASP A 6 12.34 13.69 8.25
CA ASP A 6 12.03 14.25 9.57
C ASP A 6 11.07 15.44 9.47
N GLY A 7 10.03 15.42 10.29
CA GLY A 7 8.98 16.42 10.33
C GLY A 7 7.99 16.40 9.16
N LYS A 8 8.18 15.57 8.11
CA LYS A 8 7.21 15.42 7.01
C LYS A 8 5.93 14.76 7.51
N LYS A 9 4.78 15.23 7.06
CA LYS A 9 3.45 14.71 7.40
C LYS A 9 3.02 13.70 6.36
N VAL A 10 2.81 12.46 6.79
CA VAL A 10 2.56 11.32 5.91
C VAL A 10 1.20 10.71 6.22
N LEU A 11 0.27 10.77 5.29
CA LEU A 11 -0.97 10.00 5.37
C LEU A 11 -0.78 8.65 4.68
N VAL A 12 -0.95 7.56 5.45
CA VAL A 12 -0.94 6.20 4.91
C VAL A 12 -2.34 5.62 4.97
N THR A 13 -3.02 5.52 3.84
CA THR A 13 -4.37 4.96 3.81
C THR A 13 -4.35 3.44 4.03
N GLY A 14 -5.31 2.92 4.82
CA GLY A 14 -5.38 1.49 5.16
C GLY A 14 -4.17 0.99 5.94
N SER A 15 -3.67 1.80 6.87
CA SER A 15 -2.46 1.51 7.66
C SER A 15 -2.73 0.92 9.04
N SER A 16 -3.95 0.49 9.33
CA SER A 16 -4.26 -0.21 10.59
C SER A 16 -3.74 -1.66 10.64
N LYS A 17 -3.14 -2.18 9.55
CA LYS A 17 -2.52 -3.51 9.48
C LYS A 17 -1.69 -3.71 8.22
N GLY A 18 -0.94 -4.84 8.18
CA GLY A 18 -0.25 -5.35 7.00
C GLY A 18 0.76 -4.37 6.40
N ILE A 19 0.81 -4.28 5.08
CA ILE A 19 1.78 -3.43 4.36
C ILE A 19 1.65 -1.96 4.80
N GLY A 20 0.43 -1.47 4.95
CA GLY A 20 0.20 -0.09 5.37
C GLY A 20 0.75 0.22 6.77
N ALA A 21 0.58 -0.69 7.73
CA ALA A 21 1.13 -0.53 9.09
C ALA A 21 2.66 -0.51 9.07
N GLY A 22 3.30 -1.40 8.31
CA GLY A 22 4.75 -1.40 8.19
C GLY A 22 5.30 -0.16 7.49
N ILE A 23 4.61 0.34 6.45
CA ILE A 23 4.94 1.63 5.84
C ILE A 23 4.83 2.74 6.88
N ALA A 24 3.74 2.81 7.64
CA ALA A 24 3.54 3.80 8.70
C ALA A 24 4.68 3.76 9.73
N SER A 25 5.03 2.57 10.23
CA SER A 25 6.14 2.38 11.17
C SER A 25 7.48 2.82 10.59
N LYS A 26 7.77 2.47 9.32
CA LYS A 26 9.01 2.87 8.66
C LYS A 26 9.13 4.39 8.54
N PHE A 27 8.07 5.08 8.12
CA PHE A 27 8.09 6.55 8.04
C PHE A 27 8.29 7.20 9.41
N ALA A 28 7.69 6.64 10.46
CA ALA A 28 7.91 7.13 11.83
C ALA A 28 9.37 6.96 12.29
N LEU A 29 10.01 5.83 11.95
CA LEU A 29 11.44 5.60 12.21
C LEU A 29 12.35 6.59 11.47
N GLU A 30 11.93 7.09 10.30
CA GLU A 30 12.62 8.14 9.54
C GLU A 30 12.26 9.57 10.05
N GLY A 31 11.58 9.70 11.20
CA GLY A 31 11.25 10.97 11.84
C GLY A 31 10.00 11.66 11.31
N ALA A 32 9.23 11.05 10.42
CA ALA A 32 7.99 11.64 9.92
C ALA A 32 6.89 11.68 11.01
N ILE A 33 5.91 12.57 10.82
CA ILE A 33 4.65 12.58 11.58
C ILE A 33 3.66 11.77 10.76
N VAL A 34 3.25 10.62 11.27
CA VAL A 34 2.43 9.65 10.52
C VAL A 34 0.96 9.80 10.88
N ILE A 35 0.10 9.85 9.88
CA ILE A 35 -1.33 9.77 10.02
C ILE A 35 -1.75 8.34 9.64
N VAL A 36 -2.10 7.55 10.65
CA VAL A 36 -2.61 6.19 10.52
C VAL A 36 -4.07 6.26 10.16
N HIS A 37 -4.47 5.59 9.08
CA HIS A 37 -5.86 5.54 8.64
C HIS A 37 -6.40 4.12 8.63
N GLY A 38 -7.62 3.96 9.14
CA GLY A 38 -8.38 2.71 9.12
C GLY A 38 -9.89 2.94 9.22
N ARG A 39 -10.66 1.86 9.26
CA ARG A 39 -12.10 1.88 9.58
C ARG A 39 -12.36 1.39 11.00
N ASP A 40 -11.45 0.63 11.55
CA ASP A 40 -11.49 0.07 12.89
C ASP A 40 -10.57 0.90 13.80
N ARG A 41 -11.16 1.51 14.83
CA ARG A 41 -10.47 2.35 15.80
C ARG A 41 -9.39 1.56 16.54
N THR A 42 -9.72 0.40 17.07
CA THR A 42 -8.83 -0.40 17.89
C THR A 42 -7.55 -0.78 17.12
N GLN A 43 -7.71 -1.31 15.89
CA GLN A 43 -6.56 -1.67 15.06
C GLN A 43 -5.71 -0.45 14.67
N ALA A 44 -6.32 0.71 14.43
CA ALA A 44 -5.57 1.91 14.09
C ALA A 44 -4.81 2.47 15.29
N ASP A 45 -5.44 2.48 16.46
CA ASP A 45 -4.83 2.93 17.72
C ASP A 45 -3.68 1.99 18.13
N GLU A 46 -3.78 0.67 17.94
CA GLU A 46 -2.69 -0.28 18.19
C GLU A 46 -1.44 0.06 17.37
N VAL A 47 -1.60 0.38 16.08
CA VAL A 47 -0.48 0.78 15.23
C VAL A 47 0.10 2.13 15.69
N ALA A 48 -0.75 3.10 15.99
CA ALA A 48 -0.29 4.40 16.44
C ALA A 48 0.45 4.33 17.79
N HIS A 49 -0.06 3.53 18.73
CA HIS A 49 0.61 3.27 20.03
C HIS A 49 1.98 2.62 19.83
N ALA A 50 2.06 1.57 19.00
CA ALA A 50 3.34 0.93 18.71
C ALA A 50 4.37 1.92 18.10
N ILE A 51 3.93 2.82 17.22
CA ILE A 51 4.80 3.88 16.70
C ILE A 51 5.29 4.81 17.82
N VAL A 52 4.41 5.24 18.70
CA VAL A 52 4.76 6.16 19.80
C VAL A 52 5.65 5.47 20.84
N GLU A 53 5.42 4.23 21.19
CA GLU A 53 6.27 3.43 22.07
C GLU A 53 7.70 3.29 21.56
N HIS A 54 7.90 3.31 20.22
CA HIS A 54 9.22 3.31 19.60
C HIS A 54 9.78 4.73 19.36
N GLY A 55 9.19 5.76 19.99
CA GLY A 55 9.67 7.14 19.92
C GLY A 55 9.22 7.92 18.68
N GLY A 56 8.35 7.36 17.85
CA GLY A 56 7.80 8.04 16.68
C GLY A 56 6.62 8.94 17.01
N ARG A 57 6.09 9.62 15.99
CA ARG A 57 4.93 10.53 16.09
C ARG A 57 3.80 10.01 15.21
N ALA A 58 2.64 9.72 15.79
CA ALA A 58 1.49 9.20 15.07
C ALA A 58 0.17 9.85 15.51
N HIS A 59 -0.73 10.01 14.55
CA HIS A 59 -2.13 10.40 14.74
C HIS A 59 -3.02 9.38 14.07
N VAL A 60 -4.28 9.30 14.49
CA VAL A 60 -5.27 8.37 13.91
C VAL A 60 -6.43 9.13 13.31
N VAL A 61 -6.79 8.77 12.09
CA VAL A 61 -8.02 9.20 11.41
C VAL A 61 -8.82 7.99 10.93
N LEU A 62 -10.13 8.10 10.98
CA LEU A 62 -11.03 7.02 10.58
C LEU A 62 -11.96 7.48 9.45
N GLY A 63 -12.27 6.56 8.54
CA GLY A 63 -13.26 6.82 7.49
C GLY A 63 -13.33 5.68 6.48
N ASP A 64 -14.45 5.59 5.77
CA ASP A 64 -14.57 4.72 4.61
C ASP A 64 -14.24 5.53 3.35
N LEU A 65 -13.20 5.12 2.63
CA LEU A 65 -12.74 5.82 1.43
C LEU A 65 -13.66 5.63 0.21
N THR A 66 -14.70 4.82 0.33
CA THR A 66 -15.75 4.72 -0.68
C THR A 66 -16.85 5.78 -0.50
N ASN A 67 -16.78 6.57 0.58
CA ASN A 67 -17.73 7.64 0.89
C ASN A 67 -17.04 9.01 0.84
N ASP A 68 -17.54 9.91 0.03
CA ASP A 68 -16.97 11.25 -0.19
C ASP A 68 -16.96 12.14 1.06
N ASP A 69 -18.04 12.12 1.85
CA ASP A 69 -18.14 12.91 3.08
C ASP A 69 -17.20 12.37 4.17
N ALA A 70 -17.08 11.04 4.28
CA ALA A 70 -16.13 10.41 5.19
C ALA A 70 -14.68 10.75 4.82
N VAL A 71 -14.36 10.79 3.52
CA VAL A 71 -13.03 11.22 3.05
C VAL A 71 -12.77 12.68 3.40
N GLN A 72 -13.75 13.57 3.20
CA GLN A 72 -13.58 14.96 3.57
C GLN A 72 -13.34 15.09 5.08
N GLY A 73 -14.17 14.47 5.90
CA GLY A 73 -14.06 14.53 7.36
C GLY A 73 -12.72 14.00 7.90
N LEU A 74 -12.23 12.89 7.35
CA LEU A 74 -10.93 12.33 7.77
C LEU A 74 -9.74 13.23 7.38
N LEU A 75 -9.81 13.92 6.23
CA LEU A 75 -8.75 14.82 5.79
C LEU A 75 -8.77 16.14 6.57
N ASP A 76 -9.93 16.63 6.93
CA ASP A 76 -10.09 17.79 7.83
C ASP A 76 -9.50 17.47 9.21
N GLU A 77 -9.76 16.26 9.73
CA GLU A 77 -9.18 15.77 10.97
C GLU A 77 -7.64 15.64 10.88
N ALA A 78 -7.14 15.01 9.80
CA ALA A 78 -5.70 14.90 9.55
C ALA A 78 -5.02 16.27 9.53
N SER A 79 -5.64 17.23 8.84
CA SER A 79 -5.11 18.61 8.76
C SER A 79 -5.13 19.34 10.11
N ARG A 80 -6.15 19.11 10.95
CA ARG A 80 -6.21 19.70 12.29
C ARG A 80 -5.13 19.11 13.22
N GLN A 81 -4.84 17.83 13.11
CA GLN A 81 -3.88 17.13 13.97
C GLN A 81 -2.42 17.36 13.55
N ALA A 82 -2.12 17.38 12.26
CA ALA A 82 -0.74 17.39 11.77
C ALA A 82 -0.42 18.57 10.83
N GLY A 83 -1.41 19.34 10.39
CA GLY A 83 -1.23 20.37 9.37
C GLY A 83 -1.31 19.81 7.95
N MET A 84 -0.73 20.51 6.99
CA MET A 84 -0.72 20.11 5.58
C MET A 84 -0.01 18.77 5.39
N ILE A 85 -0.63 17.86 4.66
CA ILE A 85 -0.06 16.54 4.33
C ILE A 85 0.95 16.70 3.19
N ASP A 86 2.19 16.35 3.46
CA ASP A 86 3.30 16.39 2.51
C ASP A 86 3.36 15.15 1.60
N ILE A 87 3.03 13.99 2.17
CA ILE A 87 3.21 12.68 1.53
C ILE A 87 1.91 11.89 1.66
N LEU A 88 1.44 11.35 0.55
CA LEU A 88 0.30 10.45 0.49
C LEU A 88 0.73 9.06 0.04
N ILE A 89 0.42 8.05 0.85
CA ILE A 89 0.54 6.65 0.48
C ILE A 89 -0.86 6.07 0.30
N ASN A 90 -1.28 5.89 -0.95
CA ASN A 90 -2.51 5.21 -1.30
C ASN A 90 -2.30 3.69 -1.20
N ASN A 91 -2.48 3.14 -0.01
CA ASN A 91 -2.34 1.72 0.26
C ASN A 91 -3.69 1.02 0.48
N ALA A 92 -4.73 1.75 0.90
CA ALA A 92 -6.05 1.17 1.09
C ALA A 92 -6.56 0.47 -0.18
N GLY A 93 -7.12 -0.71 -0.01
CA GLY A 93 -7.63 -1.52 -1.11
C GLY A 93 -7.58 -3.01 -0.79
N GLY A 94 -7.82 -3.82 -1.80
CA GLY A 94 -7.76 -5.28 -1.70
C GLY A 94 -8.71 -5.96 -2.67
N SER A 95 -8.53 -7.27 -2.82
CA SER A 95 -9.41 -8.12 -3.64
C SER A 95 -10.78 -8.28 -3.00
N SER A 96 -11.76 -8.72 -3.78
CA SER A 96 -13.03 -9.21 -3.25
C SER A 96 -12.79 -10.39 -2.28
N ALA A 97 -13.62 -10.48 -1.24
CA ALA A 97 -13.62 -11.64 -0.37
C ALA A 97 -14.12 -12.91 -1.08
N VAL A 98 -14.96 -12.75 -2.09
CA VAL A 98 -15.48 -13.80 -2.94
C VAL A 98 -14.58 -13.92 -4.16
N LYS A 99 -14.00 -15.11 -4.37
CA LYS A 99 -13.31 -15.41 -5.63
C LYS A 99 -14.37 -15.84 -6.64
N GLU A 100 -14.64 -14.97 -7.58
CA GLU A 100 -15.48 -15.26 -8.72
C GLU A 100 -14.61 -15.73 -9.90
N ASP A 101 -15.08 -16.75 -10.61
CA ASP A 101 -14.51 -17.11 -11.90
C ASP A 101 -15.12 -16.24 -13.02
N TRP A 102 -14.60 -16.37 -14.23
CA TRP A 102 -15.08 -15.58 -15.37
C TRP A 102 -16.52 -15.85 -15.78
N THR A 103 -17.08 -16.99 -15.41
CA THR A 103 -18.45 -17.36 -15.74
C THR A 103 -19.47 -16.88 -14.70
N ALA A 104 -19.01 -16.67 -13.47
CA ALA A 104 -19.85 -16.28 -12.33
C ALA A 104 -19.65 -14.80 -11.88
N THR A 105 -18.63 -14.10 -12.41
CA THR A 105 -18.32 -12.72 -12.00
C THR A 105 -19.44 -11.76 -12.37
N GLN A 106 -19.74 -10.84 -11.44
CA GLN A 106 -20.83 -9.87 -11.59
C GLN A 106 -20.27 -8.45 -11.81
N PRO A 107 -20.86 -7.64 -12.71
CA PRO A 107 -20.47 -6.24 -12.88
C PRO A 107 -20.49 -5.43 -11.58
N ALA A 108 -21.39 -5.73 -10.66
CA ALA A 108 -21.48 -5.08 -9.34
C ALA A 108 -20.25 -5.37 -8.46
N THR A 109 -19.69 -6.59 -8.50
CA THR A 109 -18.45 -6.95 -7.81
C THR A 109 -17.27 -6.15 -8.36
N TRP A 110 -17.20 -6.01 -9.69
CA TRP A 110 -16.18 -5.18 -10.35
C TRP A 110 -16.28 -3.72 -9.96
N ALA A 111 -17.49 -3.15 -9.99
CA ALA A 111 -17.73 -1.77 -9.59
C ALA A 111 -17.32 -1.51 -8.14
N ALA A 112 -17.67 -2.40 -7.22
CA ALA A 112 -17.30 -2.30 -5.80
C ALA A 112 -15.78 -2.45 -5.59
N THR A 113 -15.11 -3.34 -6.34
CA THR A 113 -13.66 -3.50 -6.27
C THR A 113 -12.95 -2.29 -6.86
N TYR A 114 -13.47 -1.73 -7.94
CA TYR A 114 -12.93 -0.51 -8.56
C TYR A 114 -13.08 0.70 -7.62
N ASP A 115 -14.23 0.86 -7.00
CA ASP A 115 -14.50 1.94 -6.04
C ASP A 115 -13.52 1.87 -4.85
N ARG A 116 -13.37 0.69 -4.25
CA ARG A 116 -12.49 0.47 -3.09
C ARG A 116 -10.99 0.62 -3.39
N ASN A 117 -10.53 0.37 -4.61
CA ASN A 117 -9.12 0.43 -4.98
C ASN A 117 -8.73 1.69 -5.75
N VAL A 118 -9.52 2.06 -6.76
CA VAL A 118 -9.17 3.16 -7.69
C VAL A 118 -9.82 4.47 -7.27
N LEU A 119 -11.14 4.48 -7.09
CA LEU A 119 -11.83 5.72 -6.72
C LEU A 119 -11.49 6.16 -5.30
N ALA A 120 -11.25 5.23 -4.39
CA ALA A 120 -10.76 5.54 -3.05
C ALA A 120 -9.43 6.32 -3.10
N ALA A 121 -8.46 5.85 -3.88
CA ALA A 121 -7.19 6.56 -4.08
C ALA A 121 -7.39 7.92 -4.77
N LEU A 122 -8.26 7.98 -5.76
CA LEU A 122 -8.60 9.23 -6.46
C LEU A 122 -9.21 10.26 -5.51
N ARG A 123 -10.19 9.86 -4.67
CA ARG A 123 -10.86 10.77 -3.71
C ARG A 123 -9.87 11.44 -2.77
N VAL A 124 -8.94 10.69 -2.20
CA VAL A 124 -7.91 11.23 -1.29
C VAL A 124 -6.92 12.11 -2.07
N THR A 125 -6.44 11.62 -3.19
CA THR A 125 -5.44 12.34 -4.02
C THR A 125 -5.97 13.69 -4.48
N SER A 126 -7.20 13.74 -5.04
CA SER A 126 -7.77 14.97 -5.58
C SER A 126 -7.99 16.07 -4.53
N ARG A 127 -8.22 15.68 -3.28
CA ARG A 127 -8.43 16.62 -2.16
C ARG A 127 -7.10 17.13 -1.56
N LEU A 128 -6.03 16.34 -1.59
CA LEU A 128 -4.72 16.77 -1.09
C LEU A 128 -3.90 17.53 -2.12
N LEU A 129 -4.11 17.24 -3.40
CA LEU A 129 -3.31 17.80 -4.49
C LEU A 129 -3.28 19.34 -4.54
N PRO A 130 -4.37 20.09 -4.31
CA PRO A 130 -4.34 21.55 -4.31
C PRO A 130 -3.35 22.15 -3.29
N ALA A 131 -3.28 21.59 -2.08
CA ALA A 131 -2.35 22.04 -1.05
C ALA A 131 -0.88 21.70 -1.42
N MET A 132 -0.63 20.51 -1.98
CA MET A 132 0.70 20.14 -2.48
C MET A 132 1.15 21.07 -3.62
N ARG A 133 0.26 21.43 -4.53
CA ARG A 133 0.51 22.41 -5.60
C ARG A 133 0.89 23.78 -5.03
N GLN A 134 0.12 24.27 -4.07
CA GLN A 134 0.41 25.57 -3.43
C GLN A 134 1.77 25.56 -2.72
N ALA A 135 2.17 24.42 -2.14
CA ALA A 135 3.46 24.26 -1.47
C ALA A 135 4.63 24.07 -2.46
N GLY A 136 4.37 23.81 -3.75
CA GLY A 136 5.40 23.46 -4.73
C GLY A 136 6.15 22.16 -4.38
N TRP A 137 5.55 21.29 -3.58
CA TRP A 137 6.15 20.04 -3.13
C TRP A 137 5.09 19.02 -2.73
N GLY A 138 5.29 17.79 -3.13
CA GLY A 138 4.43 16.67 -2.71
C GLY A 138 4.99 15.33 -3.16
N ARG A 139 4.59 14.26 -2.46
CA ARG A 139 4.92 12.89 -2.81
C ARG A 139 3.67 12.03 -2.74
N ILE A 140 3.34 11.38 -3.84
CA ILE A 140 2.19 10.47 -3.93
C ILE A 140 2.71 9.10 -4.33
N ILE A 141 2.45 8.10 -3.51
CA ILE A 141 2.85 6.71 -3.76
C ILE A 141 1.60 5.84 -3.74
N ASN A 142 1.35 5.15 -4.84
CA ASN A 142 0.24 4.23 -4.99
C ASN A 142 0.72 2.78 -4.81
N ILE A 143 0.16 2.05 -3.85
CA ILE A 143 0.45 0.62 -3.69
C ILE A 143 -0.39 -0.14 -4.70
N SER A 144 0.27 -0.56 -5.78
CA SER A 144 -0.28 -1.40 -6.84
C SER A 144 -0.16 -2.89 -6.49
N SER A 145 0.15 -3.73 -7.43
CA SER A 145 0.41 -5.16 -7.27
C SER A 145 1.10 -5.71 -8.50
N LEU A 146 1.86 -6.79 -8.34
CA LEU A 146 2.35 -7.59 -9.47
C LEU A 146 1.19 -8.09 -10.35
N ALA A 147 0.01 -8.30 -9.79
CA ALA A 147 -1.20 -8.67 -10.53
C ALA A 147 -1.61 -7.65 -11.62
N ALA A 148 -1.13 -6.40 -11.56
CA ALA A 148 -1.35 -5.39 -12.59
C ALA A 148 -0.66 -5.73 -13.93
N THR A 149 0.46 -6.45 -13.88
CA THR A 149 1.29 -6.82 -15.05
C THR A 149 1.34 -8.33 -15.28
N MET A 150 1.06 -9.11 -14.25
CA MET A 150 0.95 -10.58 -14.28
C MET A 150 -0.42 -10.99 -13.70
N PRO A 151 -1.52 -10.74 -14.40
CA PRO A 151 -2.84 -11.02 -13.87
C PRO A 151 -3.04 -12.53 -13.68
N PRO A 152 -3.43 -12.97 -12.47
CA PRO A 152 -3.78 -14.37 -12.25
C PRO A 152 -5.12 -14.68 -12.92
N ALA A 153 -5.37 -15.97 -13.23
CA ALA A 153 -6.64 -16.41 -13.79
C ALA A 153 -7.84 -16.10 -12.86
N GLY A 154 -7.62 -16.11 -11.55
CA GLY A 154 -8.64 -15.78 -10.55
C GLY A 154 -8.48 -14.36 -10.00
N GLY A 155 -9.61 -13.67 -9.74
CA GLY A 155 -9.62 -12.27 -9.24
C GLY A 155 -9.31 -11.23 -10.34
N PRO A 156 -9.96 -11.31 -11.51
CA PRO A 156 -9.67 -10.42 -12.64
C PRO A 156 -10.01 -8.96 -12.35
N ASP A 157 -11.02 -8.70 -11.52
CA ASP A 157 -11.43 -7.38 -11.05
C ASP A 157 -10.30 -6.65 -10.31
N TYR A 158 -9.62 -7.35 -9.39
CA TYR A 158 -8.50 -6.79 -8.66
C TYR A 158 -7.31 -6.47 -9.57
N ALA A 159 -6.95 -7.39 -10.48
CA ALA A 159 -5.86 -7.18 -11.42
C ALA A 159 -6.13 -5.96 -12.32
N ALA A 160 -7.35 -5.84 -12.84
CA ALA A 160 -7.77 -4.68 -13.63
C ALA A 160 -7.70 -3.37 -12.84
N CYS A 161 -8.11 -3.37 -11.57
CA CYS A 161 -7.99 -2.19 -10.70
C CYS A 161 -6.52 -1.78 -10.51
N LYS A 162 -5.62 -2.74 -10.29
CA LYS A 162 -4.20 -2.45 -10.09
C LYS A 162 -3.51 -1.97 -11.38
N ALA A 163 -3.94 -2.46 -12.55
CA ALA A 163 -3.53 -1.90 -13.83
C ALA A 163 -4.03 -0.45 -14.01
N ALA A 164 -5.27 -0.15 -13.62
CA ALA A 164 -5.81 1.21 -13.63
C ALA A 164 -5.02 2.16 -12.70
N ILE A 165 -4.59 1.70 -11.52
CA ILE A 165 -3.71 2.46 -10.61
C ILE A 165 -2.38 2.80 -11.28
N ASN A 166 -1.76 1.88 -12.03
CA ASN A 166 -0.52 2.15 -12.75
C ASN A 166 -0.73 3.22 -13.84
N ALA A 167 -1.81 3.13 -14.59
CA ALA A 167 -2.15 4.13 -15.61
C ALA A 167 -2.44 5.51 -14.98
N MET A 168 -3.20 5.55 -13.87
CA MET A 168 -3.48 6.77 -13.11
C MET A 168 -2.17 7.40 -12.60
N THR A 169 -1.25 6.60 -12.07
CA THR A 169 0.07 7.05 -11.59
C THR A 169 0.84 7.77 -12.70
N ALA A 170 0.98 7.13 -13.86
CA ALA A 170 1.72 7.69 -14.99
C ALA A 170 1.07 8.97 -15.55
N SER A 171 -0.26 9.02 -15.60
CA SER A 171 -1.00 10.19 -16.06
C SER A 171 -0.86 11.37 -15.09
N LEU A 172 -1.08 11.14 -13.80
CA LEU A 172 -0.99 12.17 -12.77
C LEU A 172 0.44 12.72 -12.66
N ALA A 173 1.46 11.86 -12.72
CA ALA A 173 2.86 12.26 -12.68
C ALA A 173 3.18 13.32 -13.75
N LYS A 174 2.73 13.11 -14.99
CA LYS A 174 2.91 14.05 -16.09
C LYS A 174 2.22 15.40 -15.85
N ALA A 175 1.06 15.35 -15.19
CA ALA A 175 0.26 16.55 -14.94
C ALA A 175 0.85 17.45 -13.85
N VAL A 176 1.64 16.89 -12.91
CA VAL A 176 2.05 17.62 -11.70
C VAL A 176 3.58 17.74 -11.51
N ALA A 177 4.37 17.09 -12.36
CA ALA A 177 5.83 17.07 -12.21
C ALA A 177 6.47 18.47 -12.19
N ALA A 178 5.99 19.37 -13.04
CA ALA A 178 6.47 20.76 -13.09
C ALA A 178 6.15 21.56 -11.81
N GLU A 179 5.26 21.06 -10.97
CA GLU A 179 4.85 21.68 -9.71
C GLU A 179 5.61 21.10 -8.49
N GLY A 180 6.71 20.36 -8.72
CA GLY A 180 7.54 19.77 -7.65
C GLY A 180 6.93 18.53 -6.99
N ILE A 181 5.90 17.95 -7.58
CA ILE A 181 5.19 16.78 -7.06
C ILE A 181 5.60 15.53 -7.85
N THR A 182 6.02 14.47 -7.14
CA THR A 182 6.27 13.17 -7.79
C THR A 182 5.15 12.19 -7.46
N VAL A 183 4.80 11.35 -8.45
CA VAL A 183 3.77 10.33 -8.31
C VAL A 183 4.32 9.01 -8.83
N ASN A 184 4.41 8.01 -7.97
CA ASN A 184 4.96 6.69 -8.31
C ASN A 184 4.06 5.56 -7.82
N ALA A 185 4.18 4.40 -8.41
CA ALA A 185 3.55 3.18 -7.93
C ALA A 185 4.61 2.18 -7.43
N ILE A 186 4.23 1.38 -6.44
CA ILE A 186 4.98 0.21 -6.01
C ILE A 186 4.10 -1.01 -6.29
N SER A 187 4.66 -2.01 -6.96
CA SER A 187 4.00 -3.30 -7.22
C SER A 187 4.65 -4.40 -6.39
N PRO A 188 4.08 -4.71 -5.20
CA PRO A 188 4.53 -5.85 -4.41
C PRO A 188 4.28 -7.18 -5.13
N GLY A 189 5.21 -8.12 -4.94
CA GLY A 189 4.99 -9.54 -5.23
C GLY A 189 4.26 -10.25 -4.09
N THR A 190 4.72 -11.46 -3.75
CA THR A 190 4.19 -12.22 -2.61
C THR A 190 4.81 -11.70 -1.31
N ILE A 191 4.01 -11.01 -0.48
CA ILE A 191 4.45 -10.40 0.78
C ILE A 191 3.84 -11.14 1.97
N HIS A 192 4.65 -11.40 3.00
CA HIS A 192 4.23 -12.03 4.23
C HIS A 192 3.15 -11.19 4.94
N SER A 193 2.03 -11.80 5.20
CA SER A 193 0.88 -11.21 5.87
C SER A 193 0.15 -12.29 6.66
N ALA A 194 -0.65 -11.93 7.64
CA ALA A 194 -1.42 -12.88 8.42
C ALA A 194 -2.32 -13.79 7.54
N THR A 195 -2.85 -13.26 6.44
CA THR A 195 -3.65 -14.05 5.50
C THR A 195 -2.80 -15.03 4.71
N LEU A 196 -1.61 -14.62 4.27
CA LEU A 196 -0.68 -15.50 3.56
C LEU A 196 -0.12 -16.58 4.51
N ASP A 197 0.26 -16.18 5.72
CA ASP A 197 0.76 -17.11 6.75
C ASP A 197 -0.23 -18.23 6.99
N ARG A 198 -1.48 -17.89 7.30
CA ARG A 198 -2.54 -18.90 7.51
C ARG A 198 -2.68 -19.82 6.29
N LYS A 199 -2.76 -19.27 5.08
CA LYS A 199 -2.89 -20.06 3.85
C LYS A 199 -1.69 -21.00 3.64
N PHE A 200 -0.48 -20.51 3.90
CA PHE A 200 0.74 -21.32 3.76
C PHE A 200 0.76 -22.46 4.79
N ARG A 201 0.33 -22.20 6.04
CA ARG A 201 0.20 -23.23 7.07
C ARG A 201 -0.82 -24.31 6.69
N GLU A 202 -1.99 -23.91 6.16
CA GLU A 202 -3.00 -24.86 5.69
C GLU A 202 -2.45 -25.76 4.57
N VAL A 203 -1.68 -25.22 3.63
CA VAL A 203 -1.02 -26.01 2.58
C VAL A 203 0.11 -26.86 3.15
N ALA A 204 0.91 -26.34 4.07
CA ALA A 204 2.03 -27.06 4.69
C ALA A 204 1.56 -28.33 5.41
N VAL A 205 0.41 -28.28 6.10
CA VAL A 205 -0.19 -29.45 6.73
C VAL A 205 -0.53 -30.55 5.71
N GLN A 206 -1.02 -30.18 4.53
CA GLN A 206 -1.29 -31.14 3.44
C GLN A 206 -0.01 -31.81 2.91
N HIS A 207 1.16 -31.19 3.18
CA HIS A 207 2.50 -31.69 2.84
C HIS A 207 3.26 -32.26 4.04
N GLY A 208 2.57 -32.59 5.13
CA GLY A 208 3.14 -33.34 6.27
C GLY A 208 3.87 -32.48 7.31
N LEU A 209 3.70 -31.16 7.31
CA LEU A 209 4.21 -30.29 8.37
C LEU A 209 3.13 -30.05 9.44
N GLU A 210 3.56 -29.76 10.67
CA GLU A 210 2.65 -29.33 11.74
C GLU A 210 2.18 -27.87 11.50
N MET A 211 0.97 -27.55 11.97
CA MET A 211 0.35 -26.22 11.79
C MET A 211 1.20 -25.09 12.42
N ASP A 212 1.89 -25.39 13.52
CA ASP A 212 2.74 -24.47 14.28
C ASP A 212 4.25 -24.56 13.92
N ALA A 213 4.59 -25.32 12.86
CA ALA A 213 5.97 -25.40 12.38
C ALA A 213 6.59 -24.00 12.17
N PRO A 214 7.91 -23.84 12.36
CA PRO A 214 8.61 -22.57 12.12
C PRO A 214 8.36 -22.07 10.69
N TRP A 215 8.13 -20.74 10.56
CA TRP A 215 7.85 -20.12 9.26
C TRP A 215 8.85 -20.51 8.16
N ALA A 216 10.13 -20.53 8.47
CA ALA A 216 11.18 -20.92 7.51
C ALA A 216 11.00 -22.33 6.91
N SER A 217 10.39 -23.26 7.67
CA SER A 217 10.09 -24.60 7.17
C SER A 217 8.84 -24.61 6.30
N ILE A 218 7.81 -23.87 6.72
CA ILE A 218 6.57 -23.67 5.97
C ILE A 218 6.88 -23.00 4.64
N GLU A 219 7.60 -21.88 4.67
CA GLU A 219 7.97 -21.10 3.48
C GLU A 219 8.75 -21.95 2.48
N ARG A 220 9.77 -22.67 2.92
CA ARG A 220 10.59 -23.55 2.06
C ARG A 220 9.77 -24.63 1.36
N THR A 221 8.75 -25.17 2.05
CA THR A 221 7.91 -26.24 1.50
C THR A 221 6.84 -25.67 0.56
N VAL A 222 6.20 -24.57 0.94
CA VAL A 222 5.00 -24.08 0.25
C VAL A 222 5.32 -23.06 -0.85
N LEU A 223 6.34 -22.23 -0.67
CA LEU A 223 6.64 -21.17 -1.65
C LEU A 223 6.84 -21.72 -3.08
N PRO A 224 7.61 -22.80 -3.31
CA PRO A 224 7.78 -23.34 -4.66
C PRO A 224 6.49 -23.85 -5.31
N LEU A 225 5.50 -24.24 -4.50
CA LEU A 225 4.19 -24.68 -4.95
C LEU A 225 3.25 -23.51 -5.27
N PHE A 226 3.52 -22.35 -4.65
CA PHE A 226 2.67 -21.17 -4.74
C PHE A 226 3.14 -20.17 -5.79
N ALA A 227 4.45 -19.92 -5.85
CA ALA A 227 5.06 -18.96 -6.76
C ALA A 227 6.55 -19.24 -6.96
N GLN A 228 7.05 -18.96 -8.16
CA GLN A 228 8.49 -18.95 -8.41
C GLN A 228 9.03 -17.56 -8.04
N VAL A 229 9.77 -17.49 -6.94
CA VAL A 229 10.42 -16.28 -6.45
C VAL A 229 11.94 -16.47 -6.51
N PRO A 230 12.64 -15.90 -7.49
CA PRO A 230 14.08 -16.12 -7.67
C PRO A 230 14.94 -15.80 -6.44
N VAL A 231 14.55 -14.82 -5.62
CA VAL A 231 15.22 -14.49 -4.35
C VAL A 231 15.08 -15.63 -3.31
N GLY A 232 14.16 -16.58 -3.51
CA GLY A 232 14.02 -17.77 -2.67
C GLY A 232 13.26 -17.57 -1.36
N ARG A 233 12.61 -16.42 -1.16
CA ARG A 233 11.79 -16.15 0.04
C ARG A 233 10.54 -15.34 -0.30
N VAL A 234 9.58 -15.38 0.58
CA VAL A 234 8.46 -14.42 0.62
C VAL A 234 9.01 -13.03 0.97
N GLY A 235 8.53 -12.00 0.31
CA GLY A 235 8.87 -10.62 0.66
C GLY A 235 8.35 -10.27 2.06
N GLN A 236 9.07 -9.42 2.77
CA GLN A 236 8.65 -8.86 4.05
C GLN A 236 8.00 -7.50 3.83
N VAL A 237 7.21 -7.06 4.80
CA VAL A 237 6.58 -5.73 4.76
C VAL A 237 7.65 -4.64 4.63
N ASP A 238 8.80 -4.81 5.25
CA ASP A 238 9.93 -3.88 5.19
C ASP A 238 10.53 -3.74 3.79
N ASP A 239 10.48 -4.80 2.95
CA ASP A 239 10.91 -4.70 1.55
C ASP A 239 10.10 -3.63 0.80
N ILE A 240 8.82 -3.49 1.10
CA ILE A 240 7.92 -2.48 0.52
C ILE A 240 8.10 -1.13 1.21
N ALA A 241 8.16 -1.12 2.54
CA ALA A 241 8.24 0.10 3.34
C ALA A 241 9.52 0.90 3.07
N ASN A 242 10.67 0.22 2.90
CA ASN A 242 11.94 0.86 2.55
C ASN A 242 11.87 1.56 1.18
N VAL A 243 11.24 0.93 0.19
CA VAL A 243 11.06 1.52 -1.14
C VAL A 243 10.10 2.71 -1.08
N ALA A 244 9.01 2.60 -0.31
CA ALA A 244 8.08 3.71 -0.12
C ALA A 244 8.77 4.92 0.53
N ALA A 245 9.57 4.72 1.58
CA ALA A 245 10.32 5.78 2.22
C ALA A 245 11.35 6.43 1.28
N PHE A 246 12.07 5.64 0.48
CA PHE A 246 13.00 6.15 -0.52
C PHE A 246 12.28 7.00 -1.59
N LEU A 247 11.19 6.51 -2.18
CA LEU A 247 10.44 7.24 -3.20
C LEU A 247 9.78 8.53 -2.66
N ALA A 248 9.49 8.58 -1.36
CA ALA A 248 8.95 9.77 -0.70
C ALA A 248 10.03 10.81 -0.36
N SER A 249 11.30 10.41 -0.35
CA SER A 249 12.43 11.28 -0.05
C SER A 249 12.64 12.38 -1.11
N PRO A 250 13.14 13.56 -0.73
CA PRO A 250 13.66 14.53 -1.68
C PRO A 250 14.75 13.97 -2.61
N LEU A 251 15.51 12.94 -2.14
CA LEU A 251 16.55 12.28 -2.93
C LEU A 251 16.00 11.54 -4.16
N ALA A 252 14.74 11.16 -4.15
CA ALA A 252 14.04 10.53 -5.28
C ALA A 252 13.32 11.57 -6.17
N GLY A 253 13.67 12.86 -6.08
CA GLY A 253 12.97 13.96 -6.76
C GLY A 253 12.96 13.89 -8.29
N TYR A 254 13.81 13.07 -8.91
CA TYR A 254 13.83 12.83 -10.37
C TYR A 254 13.14 11.52 -10.78
N ILE A 255 12.53 10.81 -9.83
CA ILE A 255 11.78 9.57 -10.07
C ILE A 255 10.29 9.90 -9.99
N THR A 256 9.61 9.91 -11.14
CA THR A 256 8.15 10.13 -11.21
C THR A 256 7.53 9.38 -12.38
N GLY A 257 6.28 8.95 -12.24
CA GLY A 257 5.54 8.19 -13.25
C GLY A 257 5.95 6.73 -13.39
N THR A 258 6.81 6.22 -12.49
CA THR A 258 7.27 4.83 -12.53
C THR A 258 6.37 3.89 -11.73
N ASN A 259 6.40 2.62 -12.13
CA ASN A 259 5.88 1.51 -11.34
C ASN A 259 7.07 0.63 -10.92
N LEU A 260 7.50 0.75 -9.66
CA LEU A 260 8.61 -0.01 -9.14
C LEU A 260 8.11 -1.38 -8.63
N ARG A 261 8.60 -2.46 -9.23
CA ARG A 261 8.29 -3.82 -8.77
C ARG A 261 9.20 -4.19 -7.61
N VAL A 262 8.60 -4.74 -6.56
CA VAL A 262 9.29 -5.27 -5.37
C VAL A 262 8.77 -6.69 -5.17
N ASP A 263 9.27 -7.62 -5.98
CA ASP A 263 8.68 -8.94 -6.18
C ASP A 263 9.68 -10.10 -6.10
N GLY A 264 10.92 -9.84 -5.73
CA GLY A 264 11.96 -10.87 -5.62
C GLY A 264 12.31 -11.53 -6.96
N GLY A 265 12.03 -10.83 -8.09
CA GLY A 265 12.30 -11.33 -9.44
C GLY A 265 11.18 -12.21 -10.02
N MET A 266 9.99 -12.21 -9.43
CA MET A 266 8.86 -13.02 -9.91
C MET A 266 8.41 -12.65 -11.32
N SER A 267 8.46 -11.36 -11.68
CA SER A 267 8.02 -10.90 -12.99
C SER A 267 9.01 -11.30 -14.08
N PRO A 268 8.58 -12.02 -15.14
CA PRO A 268 9.45 -12.38 -16.25
C PRO A 268 9.67 -11.23 -17.24
N VAL A 269 8.99 -10.11 -17.07
CA VAL A 269 9.08 -8.93 -17.94
C VAL A 269 9.68 -7.75 -17.18
N LEU A 270 10.41 -6.91 -17.92
CA LEU A 270 11.01 -5.68 -17.40
C LEU A 270 9.97 -4.57 -17.20
#